data_30b1f3a510a313026d7f502b6ca95d75
#
_entry.id   30b1f3a510a313026d7f502b6ca95d75
#
_cell.length_a   1.000
_cell.length_b   1.000
_cell.length_c   1.000
_cell.angle_alpha   90.00
_cell.angle_beta   90.00
_cell.angle_gamma   90.00
#
_symmetry.space_group_name_H-M   'P 1'
#
loop_
_entity.id
_entity.type
_entity.pdbx_description
1 polymer ?
#
loop_
_entity_poly.entity_id
_entity_poly.type
_entity_poly.pdbx_seq_one_letter_code
_entity_poly.pdbx_strand_id
1 'polypeptide(L)'
;MKLFDTHAHVNDGRFNNDRDEMLQACFDAGVEYIMIPGVDRSTVESGLALAKQYDRLYAAVGTHPHESKDFTEEDYEFYKEQALNNDKVRAIGEIGLDYYYDFSDRETQKRVFIRQLELAREVELPI
;
A
#
# COMPACT_ATOMS: atom_id res chain seq x y z
N MET A 1 -3.44 23.11 11.55
CA MET A 1 -3.00 22.68 10.20
C MET A 1 -3.55 21.29 9.98
N LYS A 2 -4.08 21.00 8.81
CA LYS A 2 -4.58 19.66 8.45
C LYS A 2 -3.54 18.96 7.59
N LEU A 3 -3.19 17.71 7.92
CA LEU A 3 -2.18 16.93 7.24
C LEU A 3 -2.79 15.68 6.63
N PHE A 4 -2.28 15.27 5.48
CA PHE A 4 -2.48 13.95 4.92
C PHE A 4 -1.13 13.22 4.90
N ASP A 5 -0.98 12.18 5.73
CA ASP A 5 0.18 11.31 5.67
C ASP A 5 -0.04 10.30 4.54
N THR A 6 0.68 10.45 3.45
CA THR A 6 0.51 9.63 2.24
C THR A 6 1.29 8.31 2.29
N HIS A 7 2.04 8.03 3.36
CA HIS A 7 2.86 6.83 3.46
C HIS A 7 3.16 6.44 4.90
N ALA A 8 2.27 5.69 5.54
CA ALA A 8 2.48 5.19 6.90
C ALA A 8 1.96 3.75 7.06
N HIS A 9 2.85 2.85 7.49
CA HIS A 9 2.55 1.44 7.72
C HIS A 9 1.86 1.20 9.07
N VAL A 10 0.72 1.85 9.29
CA VAL A 10 -0.03 1.78 10.56
C VAL A 10 -0.68 0.41 10.80
N ASN A 11 -0.69 -0.46 9.79
CA ASN A 11 -1.09 -1.86 9.88
C ASN A 11 0.03 -2.80 10.38
N ASP A 12 1.25 -2.29 10.56
CA ASP A 12 2.38 -3.09 11.04
C ASP A 12 2.07 -3.74 12.41
N GLY A 13 2.54 -4.98 12.57
CA GLY A 13 2.33 -5.76 13.81
C GLY A 13 2.91 -5.13 15.07
N ARG A 14 3.88 -4.21 14.93
CA ARG A 14 4.42 -3.43 16.05
C ARG A 14 3.36 -2.62 16.80
N PHE A 15 2.26 -2.26 16.13
CA PHE A 15 1.16 -1.49 16.71
C PHE A 15 0.00 -2.35 17.22
N ASN A 16 0.11 -3.69 17.23
CA ASN A 16 -1.02 -4.56 17.58
C ASN A 16 -1.60 -4.31 18.99
N ASN A 17 -0.77 -3.82 19.92
CA ASN A 17 -1.21 -3.60 21.32
C ASN A 17 -1.79 -2.19 21.56
N ASP A 18 -1.49 -1.20 20.70
CA ASP A 18 -1.81 0.22 20.95
C ASP A 18 -2.22 0.98 19.67
N ARG A 19 -2.63 0.25 18.62
CA ARG A 19 -2.96 0.86 17.31
C ARG A 19 -4.07 1.90 17.42
N ASP A 20 -5.12 1.62 18.18
CA ASP A 20 -6.25 2.53 18.31
C ASP A 20 -5.82 3.83 19.00
N GLU A 21 -5.05 3.74 20.08
CA GLU A 21 -4.51 4.89 20.80
C GLU A 21 -3.52 5.68 19.93
N MET A 22 -2.67 5.00 19.19
CA MET A 22 -1.71 5.62 18.27
C MET A 22 -2.43 6.39 17.16
N LEU A 23 -3.43 5.77 16.51
CA LEU A 23 -4.23 6.43 15.46
C LEU A 23 -4.99 7.64 16.01
N GLN A 24 -5.61 7.51 17.18
CA GLN A 24 -6.31 8.62 17.82
C GLN A 24 -5.36 9.78 18.12
N ALA A 25 -4.18 9.50 18.64
CA ALA A 25 -3.15 10.51 18.89
C ALA A 25 -2.71 11.24 17.60
N CYS A 26 -2.55 10.52 16.50
CA CYS A 26 -2.26 11.12 15.19
C CYS A 26 -3.38 12.06 14.74
N PHE A 27 -4.63 11.62 14.87
CA PHE A 27 -5.79 12.43 14.48
C PHE A 27 -5.95 13.68 15.36
N ASP A 28 -5.71 13.57 16.66
CA ASP A 28 -5.75 14.71 17.59
C ASP A 28 -4.61 15.71 17.33
N ALA A 29 -3.46 15.22 16.84
CA ALA A 29 -2.33 16.06 16.44
C ALA A 29 -2.55 16.78 15.09
N GLY A 30 -3.64 16.50 14.37
CA GLY A 30 -4.01 17.18 13.12
C GLY A 30 -3.74 16.39 11.84
N VAL A 31 -3.40 15.10 11.94
CA VAL A 31 -3.41 14.21 10.78
C VAL A 31 -4.87 13.92 10.43
N GLU A 32 -5.32 14.39 9.27
CA GLU A 32 -6.71 14.23 8.85
C GLU A 32 -6.94 12.89 8.16
N TYR A 33 -5.99 12.47 7.33
CA TYR A 33 -6.03 11.20 6.61
C TYR A 33 -4.67 10.52 6.60
N ILE A 34 -4.67 9.20 6.50
CA ILE A 34 -3.46 8.37 6.37
C ILE A 34 -3.67 7.39 5.22
N MET A 35 -2.65 7.24 4.35
CA MET A 35 -2.59 6.19 3.34
C MET A 35 -1.64 5.08 3.80
N ILE A 36 -2.14 3.84 3.75
CA ILE A 36 -1.39 2.63 4.07
C ILE A 36 -0.87 2.03 2.78
N PRO A 37 0.44 2.06 2.50
CA PRO A 37 1.00 1.43 1.30
C PRO A 37 1.08 -0.09 1.45
N GLY A 38 0.86 -0.82 0.36
CA GLY A 38 1.08 -2.25 0.29
C GLY A 38 2.55 -2.60 0.11
N VAL A 39 2.99 -3.72 0.65
CA VAL A 39 4.34 -4.27 0.46
C VAL A 39 4.26 -5.58 -0.31
N ASP A 40 3.30 -6.41 0.05
CA ASP A 40 2.96 -7.69 -0.55
C ASP A 40 1.45 -7.94 -0.43
N ARG A 41 1.00 -9.09 -0.91
CA ARG A 41 -0.41 -9.49 -0.82
C ARG A 41 -0.95 -9.42 0.61
N SER A 42 -0.22 -9.94 1.59
CA SER A 42 -0.68 -10.03 2.98
C SER A 42 -0.81 -8.65 3.64
N THR A 43 0.14 -7.77 3.38
CA THR A 43 0.12 -6.39 3.91
C THR A 43 -0.96 -5.54 3.24
N VAL A 44 -1.25 -5.77 1.96
CA VAL A 44 -2.40 -5.16 1.28
C VAL A 44 -3.70 -5.62 1.93
N GLU A 45 -3.89 -6.91 2.16
CA GLU A 45 -5.10 -7.44 2.81
C GLU A 45 -5.29 -6.87 4.22
N SER A 46 -4.22 -6.81 5.03
CA SER A 46 -4.29 -6.21 6.37
C SER A 46 -4.54 -4.71 6.34
N GLY A 47 -3.93 -3.99 5.39
CA GLY A 47 -4.16 -2.56 5.19
C GLY A 47 -5.60 -2.24 4.79
N LEU A 48 -6.17 -3.01 3.87
CA LEU A 48 -7.57 -2.88 3.45
C LEU A 48 -8.55 -3.18 4.59
N ALA A 49 -8.27 -4.23 5.37
CA ALA A 49 -9.09 -4.59 6.53
C ALA A 49 -9.07 -3.47 7.58
N LEU A 50 -7.91 -2.85 7.81
CA LEU A 50 -7.80 -1.72 8.73
C LEU A 50 -8.47 -0.46 8.18
N ALA A 51 -8.28 -0.13 6.90
CA ALA A 51 -8.91 1.03 6.26
C ALA A 51 -10.44 0.94 6.27
N LYS A 52 -11.01 -0.26 6.25
CA LYS A 52 -12.46 -0.48 6.39
C LYS A 52 -13.00 -0.08 7.77
N GLN A 53 -12.18 -0.17 8.82
CA GLN A 53 -12.58 0.12 10.20
C GLN A 53 -12.53 1.62 10.53
N TYR A 54 -11.75 2.42 9.77
CA TYR A 54 -11.51 3.83 10.05
C TYR A 54 -11.81 4.68 8.81
N ASP A 55 -12.71 5.65 8.93
CA ASP A 55 -13.07 6.54 7.82
C ASP A 55 -11.89 7.34 7.26
N ARG A 56 -10.92 7.64 8.13
CA ARG A 56 -9.75 8.46 7.81
C ARG A 56 -8.57 7.66 7.22
N LEU A 57 -8.69 6.34 7.11
CA LEU A 57 -7.65 5.49 6.51
C LEU A 57 -8.01 5.13 5.07
N TYR A 58 -7.03 5.19 4.21
CA TYR A 58 -7.04 4.74 2.83
C TYR A 58 -5.88 3.79 2.58
N ALA A 59 -5.89 3.09 1.45
CA ALA A 59 -4.84 2.13 1.09
C ALA A 59 -4.32 2.39 -0.32
N ALA A 60 -3.06 2.08 -0.52
CA ALA A 60 -2.49 1.79 -1.81
C ALA A 60 -2.23 0.28 -1.94
N VAL A 61 -2.41 -0.26 -3.13
CA VAL A 61 -2.22 -1.68 -3.40
C VAL A 61 -1.04 -1.87 -4.35
N GLY A 62 -0.14 -2.78 -4.00
CA GLY A 62 1.06 -3.01 -4.80
C GLY A 62 2.05 -3.92 -4.10
N THR A 63 3.10 -4.30 -4.84
CA THR A 63 4.22 -5.11 -4.37
C THR A 63 5.50 -4.28 -4.38
N HIS A 64 6.09 -4.15 -3.19
CA HIS A 64 7.35 -3.45 -2.96
C HIS A 64 8.51 -4.13 -3.73
N PRO A 65 9.54 -3.38 -4.18
CA PRO A 65 10.68 -3.97 -4.88
C PRO A 65 11.39 -5.11 -4.14
N HIS A 66 11.42 -5.11 -2.81
CA HIS A 66 11.98 -6.22 -2.02
C HIS A 66 11.25 -7.55 -2.26
N GLU A 67 9.95 -7.51 -2.51
CA GLU A 67 9.07 -8.67 -2.67
C GLU A 67 8.78 -9.01 -4.14
N SER A 68 9.44 -8.33 -5.08
CA SER A 68 9.20 -8.50 -6.52
C SER A 68 9.40 -9.95 -7.01
N LYS A 69 10.30 -10.69 -6.37
CA LYS A 69 10.58 -12.12 -6.70
C LYS A 69 9.37 -13.02 -6.49
N ASP A 70 8.48 -12.66 -5.57
CA ASP A 70 7.29 -13.45 -5.21
C ASP A 70 6.00 -12.94 -5.87
N PHE A 71 6.07 -11.82 -6.64
CA PHE A 71 4.94 -11.25 -7.35
C PHE A 71 4.40 -12.19 -8.43
N THR A 72 3.09 -12.35 -8.48
CA THR A 72 2.36 -13.19 -9.43
C THR A 72 1.30 -12.41 -10.20
N GLU A 73 0.82 -12.98 -11.33
CA GLU A 73 -0.34 -12.42 -12.04
C GLU A 73 -1.64 -12.50 -11.21
N GLU A 74 -1.73 -13.43 -10.25
CA GLU A 74 -2.84 -13.48 -9.30
C GLU A 74 -2.84 -12.26 -8.37
N ASP A 75 -1.65 -11.78 -7.96
CA ASP A 75 -1.52 -10.52 -7.21
C ASP A 75 -1.96 -9.32 -8.06
N TYR A 76 -1.55 -9.30 -9.33
CA TYR A 76 -1.98 -8.27 -10.27
C TYR A 76 -3.51 -8.18 -10.36
N GLU A 77 -4.16 -9.31 -10.62
CA GLU A 77 -5.63 -9.35 -10.75
C GLU A 77 -6.31 -8.97 -9.43
N PHE A 78 -5.77 -9.39 -8.30
CA PHE A 78 -6.29 -8.99 -6.99
C PHE A 78 -6.15 -7.48 -6.76
N TYR A 79 -4.98 -6.89 -7.03
CA TYR A 79 -4.80 -5.45 -6.88
C TYR A 79 -5.70 -4.66 -7.82
N LYS A 80 -5.89 -5.14 -9.04
CA LYS A 80 -6.81 -4.56 -10.02
C LYS A 80 -8.26 -4.59 -9.52
N GLU A 81 -8.70 -5.73 -9.03
CA GLU A 81 -10.06 -5.88 -8.47
C GLU A 81 -10.26 -4.91 -7.29
N GLN A 82 -9.31 -4.83 -6.36
CA GLN A 82 -9.39 -3.90 -5.23
C GLN A 82 -9.39 -2.44 -5.71
N ALA A 83 -8.54 -2.09 -6.66
CA ALA A 83 -8.46 -0.73 -7.20
C ALA A 83 -9.78 -0.28 -7.88
N LEU A 84 -10.46 -1.19 -8.56
CA LEU A 84 -11.70 -0.88 -9.28
C LEU A 84 -12.96 -0.90 -8.40
N ASN A 85 -13.00 -1.74 -7.36
CA ASN A 85 -14.22 -2.03 -6.61
C ASN A 85 -14.19 -1.62 -5.14
N ASN A 86 -13.04 -1.20 -4.60
CA ASN A 86 -12.89 -0.80 -3.20
C ASN A 86 -12.57 0.70 -3.12
N ASP A 87 -13.52 1.48 -2.62
CA ASP A 87 -13.40 2.94 -2.51
C ASP A 87 -12.34 3.41 -1.49
N LYS A 88 -11.79 2.50 -0.68
CA LYS A 88 -10.65 2.77 0.20
C LYS A 88 -9.31 2.72 -0.54
N VAL A 89 -9.24 2.14 -1.73
CA VAL A 89 -8.04 2.14 -2.57
C VAL A 89 -7.95 3.43 -3.36
N ARG A 90 -6.84 4.17 -3.18
CA ARG A 90 -6.64 5.48 -3.79
C ARG A 90 -5.34 5.62 -4.58
N ALA A 91 -4.48 4.62 -4.57
CA ALA A 91 -3.22 4.61 -5.30
C ALA A 91 -2.74 3.18 -5.58
N ILE A 92 -1.81 3.06 -6.52
CA ILE A 92 -1.02 1.85 -6.72
C ILE A 92 0.34 2.06 -6.04
N GLY A 93 0.63 1.25 -5.06
CA GLY A 93 1.86 1.37 -4.26
C GLY A 93 1.87 0.43 -3.02
N GLU A 94 3.03 0.24 -2.47
CA GLU A 94 4.32 0.81 -2.80
C GLU A 94 4.96 0.04 -3.95
N ILE A 95 5.43 0.74 -4.97
CA ILE A 95 6.06 0.13 -6.14
C ILE A 95 7.34 0.90 -6.50
N GLY A 96 8.29 0.27 -7.16
CA GLY A 96 9.51 0.93 -7.59
C GLY A 96 10.70 0.00 -7.67
N LEU A 97 11.88 0.57 -7.41
CA LEU A 97 13.17 -0.10 -7.48
C LEU A 97 13.96 0.15 -6.20
N ASP A 98 14.62 -0.88 -5.67
CA ASP A 98 15.55 -0.78 -4.56
C ASP A 98 16.86 -1.48 -4.92
N TYR A 99 17.86 -0.71 -5.27
CA TYR A 99 19.20 -1.21 -5.63
C TYR A 99 20.20 -1.12 -4.47
N TYR A 100 19.73 -0.68 -3.30
CA TYR A 100 20.56 -0.66 -2.10
C TYR A 100 20.63 -2.03 -1.44
N TYR A 101 19.47 -2.66 -1.21
CA TYR A 101 19.40 -3.99 -0.59
C TYR A 101 19.45 -5.14 -1.59
N ASP A 102 18.92 -4.95 -2.81
CA ASP A 102 18.85 -5.98 -3.87
C ASP A 102 18.22 -7.32 -3.39
N PHE A 103 17.16 -7.27 -2.56
CA PHE A 103 16.48 -8.47 -2.05
C PHE A 103 15.72 -9.27 -3.11
N SER A 104 15.35 -8.63 -4.20
CA SER A 104 14.99 -9.26 -5.47
C SER A 104 16.00 -8.83 -6.53
N ASP A 105 16.28 -9.67 -7.52
CA ASP A 105 17.20 -9.29 -8.60
C ASP A 105 16.64 -8.10 -9.41
N ARG A 106 17.53 -7.28 -9.96
CA ARG A 106 17.18 -6.00 -10.58
C ARG A 106 16.30 -6.14 -11.82
N GLU A 107 16.47 -7.19 -12.61
CA GLU A 107 15.63 -7.42 -13.79
C GLU A 107 14.20 -7.82 -13.37
N THR A 108 14.07 -8.63 -12.34
CA THR A 108 12.75 -8.93 -11.74
C THR A 108 12.11 -7.66 -11.16
N GLN A 109 12.85 -6.84 -10.43
CA GLN A 109 12.32 -5.56 -9.93
C GLN A 109 11.80 -4.68 -11.06
N LYS A 110 12.56 -4.52 -12.16
CA LYS A 110 12.14 -3.72 -13.32
C LYS A 110 10.87 -4.27 -13.97
N ARG A 111 10.83 -5.58 -14.20
CA ARG A 111 9.67 -6.24 -14.81
C ARG A 111 8.40 -6.03 -13.98
N VAL A 112 8.49 -6.25 -12.67
CA VAL A 112 7.36 -6.10 -11.75
C VAL A 112 6.95 -4.64 -11.60
N PHE A 113 7.92 -3.72 -11.55
CA PHE A 113 7.62 -2.28 -11.53
C PHE A 113 6.86 -1.85 -12.78
N ILE A 114 7.34 -2.22 -13.98
CA ILE A 114 6.66 -1.90 -15.24
C ILE A 114 5.24 -2.49 -15.24
N ARG A 115 5.08 -3.74 -14.80
CA ARG A 115 3.78 -4.38 -14.73
C ARG A 115 2.80 -3.63 -13.84
N GLN A 116 3.26 -3.07 -12.73
CA GLN A 116 2.44 -2.28 -11.81
C GLN A 116 2.21 -0.83 -12.30
N LEU A 117 3.11 -0.26 -13.10
CA LEU A 117 2.85 0.99 -13.83
C LEU A 117 1.72 0.81 -14.87
N GLU A 118 1.70 -0.33 -15.55
CA GLU A 118 0.59 -0.69 -16.47
C GLU A 118 -0.73 -0.79 -15.70
N LEU A 119 -0.73 -1.42 -14.52
CA LEU A 119 -1.91 -1.48 -13.65
C LEU A 119 -2.40 -0.08 -13.27
N ALA A 120 -1.51 0.80 -12.80
CA ALA A 120 -1.88 2.16 -12.41
C ALA A 120 -2.55 2.93 -13.56
N ARG A 121 -2.01 2.77 -14.77
CA ARG A 121 -2.61 3.35 -15.98
C ARG A 121 -3.97 2.73 -16.32
N GLU A 122 -4.11 1.40 -16.19
CA GLU A 122 -5.35 0.67 -16.50
C GLU A 122 -6.50 1.07 -15.57
N VAL A 123 -6.21 1.23 -14.28
CA VAL A 123 -7.21 1.59 -13.27
C VAL A 123 -7.34 3.09 -13.03
N GLU A 124 -6.54 3.90 -13.74
CA GLU A 124 -6.53 5.37 -13.65
C GLU A 124 -6.29 5.91 -12.23
N LEU A 125 -5.43 5.24 -11.44
CA LEU A 125 -5.03 5.68 -10.11
C LEU A 125 -3.60 6.22 -10.10
N PRO A 126 -3.31 7.17 -9.19
CA PRO A 126 -1.95 7.67 -8.96
C PRO A 126 -1.03 6.59 -8.36
N ILE A 127 0.28 6.87 -8.43
CA ILE A 127 1.34 6.06 -7.84
C ILE A 127 1.87 6.75 -6.60
#